data_edfa5a1d88aabd6286cedda1253ffde5
#
_entry.id   edfa5a1d88aabd6286cedda1253ffde5
#
_cell.length_a   1.000
_cell.length_b   1.000
_cell.length_c   1.000
_cell.angle_alpha   90.00
_cell.angle_beta   90.00
_cell.angle_gamma   90.00
#
_symmetry.space_group_name_H-M   'P 1'
#
loop_
_entity.id
_entity.type
_entity.pdbx_description
1 polymer ?
#
loop_
_entity_poly.entity_id
_entity_poly.type
_entity_poly.pdbx_seq_one_letter_code
_entity_poly.pdbx_strand_id
1 'polypeptide(L)'
;MALPGLSVNEKRYFLGIKGGKITYRPGRDAEPETYDIFQGELKSIIKREASINGAPTLFYDITFMNSGLTYVLSVPMAGSVARSIILSLASVPNFHGKVIRISPYLKDGKYTNVSVYSNGERVKWVIEKLPDVKTIVIGGKTYSDDSERIQCVENYVNVINDRLRSEVDPETGEVSGPVVDVEQDDFPGDSPENLG
;
A
#
# COMPACT_ATOMS: atom_id res chain seq x y z
N MET A 1 5.50 3.77 -32.55
CA MET A 1 6.59 4.57 -31.94
C MET A 1 5.93 5.66 -31.13
N ALA A 2 6.12 5.66 -29.80
CA ALA A 2 5.66 6.76 -28.97
C ALA A 2 6.63 7.94 -29.11
N LEU A 3 6.10 9.17 -29.19
CA LEU A 3 6.92 10.37 -29.27
C LEU A 3 7.56 10.61 -27.88
N PRO A 4 8.84 11.02 -27.82
CA PRO A 4 9.50 11.34 -26.55
C PRO A 4 8.70 12.42 -25.79
N GLY A 5 8.46 12.21 -24.49
CA GLY A 5 7.70 13.13 -23.64
C GLY A 5 6.18 12.97 -23.68
N LEU A 6 5.63 12.03 -24.46
CA LEU A 6 4.21 11.66 -24.41
C LEU A 6 4.08 10.26 -23.80
N SER A 7 3.57 10.17 -22.59
CA SER A 7 3.15 8.91 -21.98
C SER A 7 1.66 8.68 -22.20
N VAL A 8 1.29 7.46 -22.53
CA VAL A 8 -0.12 7.04 -22.46
C VAL A 8 -0.46 6.98 -20.97
N ASN A 9 -1.52 7.67 -20.55
CA ASN A 9 -2.00 7.60 -19.18
C ASN A 9 -2.32 6.12 -18.86
N GLU A 10 -1.48 5.47 -18.07
CA GLU A 10 -1.70 4.09 -17.67
C GLU A 10 -3.01 4.00 -16.90
N LYS A 11 -3.92 3.19 -17.41
CA LYS A 11 -5.21 2.96 -16.75
C LYS A 11 -4.95 2.24 -15.43
N ARG A 12 -5.26 2.92 -14.32
CA ARG A 12 -5.15 2.37 -12.97
C ARG A 12 -6.52 1.93 -12.46
N TYR A 13 -6.59 0.76 -11.87
CA TYR A 13 -7.78 0.20 -11.25
C TYR A 13 -7.67 0.30 -9.74
N PHE A 14 -8.55 1.09 -9.13
CA PHE A 14 -8.54 1.28 -7.68
C PHE A 14 -9.42 0.24 -6.99
N LEU A 15 -8.81 -0.53 -6.11
CA LEU A 15 -9.44 -1.60 -5.35
C LEU A 15 -9.55 -1.22 -3.88
N GLY A 16 -10.59 -1.73 -3.22
CA GLY A 16 -10.73 -1.68 -1.77
C GLY A 16 -11.01 -3.06 -1.20
N ILE A 17 -11.13 -3.15 0.13
CA ILE A 17 -11.60 -4.36 0.81
C ILE A 17 -12.76 -3.98 1.72
N LYS A 18 -13.91 -4.64 1.52
CA LYS A 18 -15.11 -4.43 2.32
C LYS A 18 -15.89 -5.74 2.46
N GLY A 19 -16.37 -6.04 3.67
CA GLY A 19 -17.22 -7.22 3.91
C GLY A 19 -16.57 -8.55 3.54
N GLY A 20 -15.23 -8.68 3.70
CA GLY A 20 -14.51 -9.90 3.34
C GLY A 20 -14.32 -10.12 1.83
N LYS A 21 -14.50 -9.09 1.01
CA LYS A 21 -14.35 -9.14 -0.45
C LYS A 21 -13.44 -8.02 -0.93
N ILE A 22 -12.77 -8.23 -2.08
CA ILE A 22 -12.17 -7.16 -2.87
C ILE A 22 -13.32 -6.39 -3.53
N THR A 23 -13.25 -5.07 -3.53
CA THR A 23 -14.24 -4.21 -4.18
C THR A 23 -13.59 -3.37 -5.25
N TYR A 24 -14.24 -3.25 -6.39
CA TYR A 24 -13.85 -2.39 -7.50
C TYR A 24 -15.05 -1.56 -7.92
N ARG A 25 -14.85 -0.27 -8.17
CA ARG A 25 -15.89 0.61 -8.71
C ARG A 25 -15.45 1.16 -10.06
N PRO A 26 -16.07 0.74 -11.18
CA PRO A 26 -15.65 1.14 -12.53
C PRO A 26 -15.89 2.62 -12.83
N GLY A 27 -16.75 3.28 -12.08
CA GLY A 27 -17.07 4.71 -12.22
C GLY A 27 -17.74 5.27 -10.97
N ARG A 28 -17.88 6.61 -10.92
CA ARG A 28 -18.42 7.30 -9.73
C ARG A 28 -19.83 6.82 -9.37
N ASP A 29 -20.67 6.61 -10.38
CA ASP A 29 -22.09 6.26 -10.23
C ASP A 29 -22.37 4.77 -10.49
N ALA A 30 -21.31 3.97 -10.73
CA ALA A 30 -21.44 2.54 -10.96
C ALA A 30 -21.57 1.77 -9.64
N GLU A 31 -22.33 0.69 -9.67
CA GLU A 31 -22.37 -0.28 -8.56
C GLU A 31 -21.01 -0.93 -8.37
N PRO A 32 -20.58 -1.13 -7.12
CA PRO A 32 -19.32 -1.80 -6.85
C PRO A 32 -19.38 -3.27 -7.25
N GLU A 33 -18.40 -3.70 -8.02
CA GLU A 33 -18.15 -5.12 -8.26
C GLU A 33 -17.38 -5.73 -7.09
N THR A 34 -17.64 -7.00 -6.78
CA THR A 34 -16.97 -7.69 -5.67
C THR A 34 -16.32 -8.98 -6.13
N TYR A 35 -15.13 -9.28 -5.58
CA TYR A 35 -14.34 -10.45 -5.91
C TYR A 35 -13.81 -11.12 -4.65
N ASP A 36 -13.62 -12.44 -4.70
CA ASP A 36 -13.11 -13.22 -3.55
C ASP A 36 -11.59 -13.09 -3.40
N ILE A 37 -10.90 -12.93 -4.51
CA ILE A 37 -9.44 -12.88 -4.57
C ILE A 37 -8.98 -11.81 -5.56
N PHE A 38 -7.80 -11.27 -5.29
CA PHE A 38 -7.00 -10.50 -6.23
C PHE A 38 -5.59 -11.11 -6.30
N GLN A 39 -4.95 -11.06 -7.46
CA GLN A 39 -3.57 -11.50 -7.62
C GLN A 39 -2.81 -10.62 -8.60
N GLY A 40 -1.52 -10.43 -8.35
CA GLY A 40 -0.62 -9.64 -9.18
C GLY A 40 0.79 -9.60 -8.60
N GLU A 41 1.72 -9.06 -9.36
CA GLU A 41 3.08 -8.77 -8.91
C GLU A 41 3.09 -7.48 -8.11
N LEU A 42 3.70 -7.50 -6.93
CA LEU A 42 3.85 -6.30 -6.09
C LEU A 42 4.86 -5.34 -6.73
N LYS A 43 4.52 -4.05 -6.82
CA LYS A 43 5.40 -3.02 -7.39
C LYS A 43 5.80 -1.95 -6.39
N SER A 44 4.88 -1.50 -5.52
CA SER A 44 5.19 -0.49 -4.50
C SER A 44 4.14 -0.44 -3.40
N ILE A 45 4.50 0.16 -2.27
CA ILE A 45 3.58 0.51 -1.18
C ILE A 45 3.84 1.97 -0.82
N ILE A 46 2.83 2.82 -1.00
CA ILE A 46 2.91 4.26 -0.76
C ILE A 46 1.94 4.65 0.35
N LYS A 47 2.38 5.52 1.25
CA LYS A 47 1.52 6.15 2.25
C LYS A 47 0.82 7.35 1.61
N ARG A 48 -0.50 7.42 1.75
CA ARG A 48 -1.32 8.51 1.23
C ARG A 48 -2.29 9.01 2.28
N GLU A 49 -2.46 10.32 2.36
CA GLU A 49 -3.52 10.94 3.14
C GLU A 49 -4.74 11.24 2.25
N ALA A 50 -5.92 10.98 2.78
CA ALA A 50 -7.17 11.35 2.14
C ALA A 50 -8.19 11.81 3.19
N SER A 51 -9.10 12.69 2.81
CA SER A 51 -10.21 13.09 3.68
C SER A 51 -11.38 12.13 3.50
N ILE A 52 -11.82 11.50 4.60
CA ILE A 52 -13.06 10.71 4.64
C ILE A 52 -14.03 11.41 5.60
N ASN A 53 -15.17 11.81 5.07
CA ASN A 53 -16.19 12.54 5.84
C ASN A 53 -15.63 13.76 6.59
N GLY A 54 -14.68 14.48 5.96
CA GLY A 54 -14.04 15.65 6.53
C GLY A 54 -12.90 15.36 7.53
N ALA A 55 -12.62 14.10 7.85
CA ALA A 55 -11.51 13.70 8.72
C ALA A 55 -10.30 13.20 7.91
N PRO A 56 -9.06 13.64 8.23
CA PRO A 56 -7.86 13.13 7.60
C PRO A 56 -7.69 11.65 7.96
N THR A 57 -7.47 10.83 6.97
CA THR A 57 -7.29 9.39 7.12
C THR A 57 -6.09 8.95 6.30
N LEU A 58 -5.19 8.18 6.92
CA LEU A 58 -4.01 7.64 6.27
C LEU A 58 -4.29 6.26 5.67
N PHE A 59 -3.80 6.05 4.45
CA PHE A 59 -3.92 4.80 3.71
C PHE A 59 -2.55 4.29 3.28
N TYR A 60 -2.46 2.98 3.10
CA TYR A 60 -1.47 2.38 2.21
C TYR A 60 -2.13 2.11 0.87
N ASP A 61 -1.55 2.67 -0.18
CA ASP A 61 -1.84 2.34 -1.57
C ASP A 61 -0.80 1.32 -2.03
N ILE A 62 -1.24 0.08 -2.19
CA ILE A 62 -0.40 -1.07 -2.55
C ILE A 62 -0.59 -1.30 -4.04
N THR A 63 0.46 -1.05 -4.82
CA THR A 63 0.42 -1.17 -6.28
C THR A 63 0.85 -2.55 -6.73
N PHE A 64 0.04 -3.13 -7.60
CA PHE A 64 0.31 -4.41 -8.24
C PHE A 64 0.21 -4.28 -9.76
N MET A 65 0.93 -5.14 -10.45
CA MET A 65 0.78 -5.35 -11.89
C MET A 65 0.25 -6.75 -12.17
N ASN A 66 -0.73 -6.85 -13.08
CA ASN A 66 -1.21 -8.14 -13.59
C ASN A 66 -1.58 -7.99 -15.06
N SER A 67 -0.97 -8.82 -15.92
CA SER A 67 -1.22 -8.83 -17.38
C SER A 67 -1.09 -7.43 -18.01
N GLY A 68 -0.09 -6.64 -17.59
CA GLY A 68 0.15 -5.27 -18.08
C GLY A 68 -0.83 -4.21 -17.55
N LEU A 69 -1.70 -4.56 -16.63
CA LEU A 69 -2.64 -3.63 -15.99
C LEU A 69 -2.17 -3.29 -14.57
N THR A 70 -2.29 -2.01 -14.21
CA THR A 70 -1.91 -1.51 -12.87
C THR A 70 -3.13 -1.47 -11.95
N TYR A 71 -3.01 -2.11 -10.80
CA TYR A 71 -4.02 -2.14 -9.74
C TYR A 71 -3.49 -1.50 -8.47
N VAL A 72 -4.28 -0.66 -7.83
CA VAL A 72 -3.94 0.01 -6.57
C VAL A 72 -4.94 -0.43 -5.51
N LEU A 73 -4.49 -1.25 -4.56
CA LEU A 73 -5.28 -1.66 -3.41
C LEU A 73 -5.08 -0.65 -2.27
N SER A 74 -6.13 0.14 -1.99
CA SER A 74 -6.12 1.13 -0.92
C SER A 74 -6.71 0.57 0.36
N VAL A 75 -5.92 0.57 1.45
CA VAL A 75 -6.34 0.07 2.77
C VAL A 75 -6.00 1.07 3.87
N PRO A 76 -6.91 1.35 4.83
CA PRO A 76 -6.63 2.24 5.95
C PRO A 76 -5.46 1.73 6.81
N MET A 77 -4.49 2.60 7.12
CA MET A 77 -3.26 2.23 7.85
C MET A 77 -3.54 1.64 9.25
N ALA A 78 -4.47 2.21 9.98
CA ALA A 78 -4.83 1.75 11.33
C ALA A 78 -5.60 0.40 11.33
N GLY A 79 -6.04 -0.08 10.16
CA GLY A 79 -6.86 -1.27 10.03
C GLY A 79 -6.10 -2.59 10.23
N SER A 80 -6.80 -3.61 10.73
CA SER A 80 -6.25 -4.98 10.83
C SER A 80 -5.90 -5.58 9.47
N VAL A 81 -6.62 -5.18 8.42
CA VAL A 81 -6.40 -5.59 7.03
C VAL A 81 -5.03 -5.14 6.54
N ALA A 82 -4.71 -3.83 6.72
CA ALA A 82 -3.40 -3.29 6.34
C ALA A 82 -2.27 -4.02 7.06
N ARG A 83 -2.39 -4.19 8.38
CA ARG A 83 -1.40 -4.92 9.18
C ARG A 83 -1.20 -6.34 8.67
N SER A 84 -2.29 -7.07 8.40
CA SER A 84 -2.20 -8.44 7.90
C SER A 84 -1.49 -8.53 6.55
N ILE A 85 -1.78 -7.62 5.62
CA ILE A 85 -1.14 -7.59 4.31
C ILE A 85 0.36 -7.27 4.46
N ILE A 86 0.70 -6.16 5.12
CA ILE A 86 2.09 -5.69 5.24
C ILE A 86 2.97 -6.71 5.95
N LEU A 87 2.52 -7.24 7.09
CA LEU A 87 3.32 -8.20 7.87
C LEU A 87 3.50 -9.54 7.14
N SER A 88 2.53 -9.95 6.32
CA SER A 88 2.69 -11.12 5.46
C SER A 88 3.64 -10.83 4.31
N LEU A 89 3.51 -9.68 3.61
CA LEU A 89 4.42 -9.31 2.54
C LEU A 89 5.87 -9.19 3.03
N ALA A 90 6.09 -8.68 4.24
CA ALA A 90 7.42 -8.58 4.82
C ALA A 90 8.12 -9.92 5.03
N SER A 91 7.37 -11.04 5.09
CA SER A 91 7.94 -12.41 5.14
C SER A 91 8.39 -12.91 3.77
N VAL A 92 8.00 -12.26 2.68
CA VAL A 92 8.40 -12.67 1.33
C VAL A 92 9.84 -12.22 1.10
N PRO A 93 10.79 -13.14 0.86
CA PRO A 93 12.21 -12.79 0.81
C PRO A 93 12.59 -11.97 -0.42
N ASN A 94 11.92 -12.19 -1.54
CA ASN A 94 12.04 -11.39 -2.77
C ASN A 94 10.69 -11.38 -3.49
N PHE A 95 10.47 -10.42 -4.39
CA PHE A 95 9.21 -10.23 -5.13
C PHE A 95 9.35 -10.49 -6.63
N HIS A 96 10.57 -10.58 -7.15
CA HIS A 96 10.82 -10.77 -8.58
C HIS A 96 10.13 -12.05 -9.09
N GLY A 97 9.32 -11.92 -10.14
CA GLY A 97 8.58 -13.03 -10.74
C GLY A 97 7.56 -13.72 -9.82
N LYS A 98 7.24 -13.14 -8.65
CA LYS A 98 6.28 -13.73 -7.72
C LYS A 98 4.90 -13.11 -7.85
N VAL A 99 3.92 -13.99 -8.00
CA VAL A 99 2.52 -13.61 -7.95
C VAL A 99 2.04 -13.62 -6.50
N ILE A 100 1.66 -12.45 -6.01
CA ILE A 100 1.03 -12.26 -4.71
C ILE A 100 -0.49 -12.37 -4.87
N ARG A 101 -1.13 -13.22 -4.07
CA ARG A 101 -2.58 -13.34 -4.02
C ARG A 101 -3.08 -12.80 -2.69
N ILE A 102 -4.06 -11.91 -2.74
CA ILE A 102 -4.79 -11.33 -1.61
C ILE A 102 -6.17 -11.97 -1.56
N SER A 103 -6.51 -12.59 -0.45
CA SER A 103 -7.78 -13.28 -0.25
C SER A 103 -8.44 -12.79 1.05
N PRO A 104 -9.30 -11.76 0.98
CA PRO A 104 -10.07 -11.31 2.14
C PRO A 104 -11.18 -12.31 2.49
N TYR A 105 -11.55 -12.34 3.76
CA TYR A 105 -12.64 -13.17 4.26
C TYR A 105 -13.26 -12.55 5.53
N LEU A 106 -14.48 -12.98 5.86
CA LEU A 106 -15.10 -12.62 7.14
C LEU A 106 -14.75 -13.66 8.19
N LYS A 107 -14.08 -13.22 9.26
CA LYS A 107 -13.89 -14.01 10.46
C LYS A 107 -15.11 -13.82 11.36
N ASP A 108 -15.69 -14.94 11.81
CA ASP A 108 -16.88 -14.98 12.66
C ASP A 108 -18.08 -14.18 12.07
N GLY A 109 -18.16 -14.10 10.73
CA GLY A 109 -19.19 -13.34 10.02
C GLY A 109 -19.14 -11.81 10.24
N LYS A 110 -18.13 -11.28 10.96
CA LYS A 110 -18.14 -9.92 11.50
C LYS A 110 -16.92 -9.10 11.12
N TYR A 111 -15.73 -9.68 11.22
CA TYR A 111 -14.48 -8.95 11.03
C TYR A 111 -13.82 -9.33 9.71
N THR A 112 -13.47 -8.32 8.91
CA THR A 112 -12.71 -8.56 7.69
C THR A 112 -11.26 -8.88 8.05
N ASN A 113 -10.79 -10.04 7.59
CA ASN A 113 -9.42 -10.49 7.64
C ASN A 113 -8.89 -10.77 6.24
N VAL A 114 -7.57 -10.94 6.11
CA VAL A 114 -6.91 -11.21 4.83
C VAL A 114 -5.90 -12.33 5.00
N SER A 115 -5.93 -13.28 4.07
CA SER A 115 -4.82 -14.22 3.84
C SER A 115 -4.03 -13.77 2.62
N VAL A 116 -2.70 -13.79 2.76
CA VAL A 116 -1.76 -13.48 1.67
C VAL A 116 -1.07 -14.77 1.25
N TYR A 117 -0.87 -14.92 -0.05
CA TYR A 117 -0.16 -16.06 -0.64
C TYR A 117 0.90 -15.55 -1.61
N SER A 118 2.05 -16.24 -1.65
CA SER A 118 3.11 -16.01 -2.62
C SER A 118 3.32 -17.30 -3.41
N ASN A 119 3.18 -17.25 -4.73
CA ASN A 119 3.25 -18.43 -5.61
C ASN A 119 2.37 -19.61 -5.14
N GLY A 120 1.18 -19.31 -4.63
CA GLY A 120 0.22 -20.32 -4.16
C GLY A 120 0.38 -20.76 -2.70
N GLU A 121 1.49 -20.47 -2.06
CA GLU A 121 1.73 -20.80 -0.65
C GLU A 121 1.28 -19.67 0.28
N ARG A 122 0.60 -20.05 1.37
CA ARG A 122 0.15 -19.07 2.37
C ARG A 122 1.34 -18.48 3.12
N VAL A 123 1.41 -17.15 3.13
CA VAL A 123 2.45 -16.40 3.82
C VAL A 123 2.00 -16.05 5.24
N LYS A 124 2.79 -16.42 6.25
CA LYS A 124 2.56 -16.03 7.64
C LYS A 124 3.13 -14.62 7.89
N TRP A 125 2.75 -14.01 8.99
CA TRP A 125 3.35 -12.76 9.44
C TRP A 125 4.84 -12.96 9.75
N VAL A 126 5.63 -11.92 9.49
CA VAL A 126 7.07 -11.87 9.78
C VAL A 126 7.37 -11.83 11.28
N ILE A 127 6.37 -11.47 12.09
CA ILE A 127 6.45 -11.41 13.55
C ILE A 127 5.35 -12.26 14.17
N GLU A 128 5.62 -12.80 15.35
CA GLU A 128 4.62 -13.57 16.11
C GLU A 128 3.58 -12.69 16.80
N LYS A 129 4.00 -11.53 17.31
CA LYS A 129 3.15 -10.62 18.07
C LYS A 129 3.47 -9.17 17.74
N LEU A 130 2.42 -8.36 17.55
CA LEU A 130 2.52 -6.90 17.46
C LEU A 130 2.80 -6.29 18.85
N PRO A 131 3.38 -5.08 18.91
CA PRO A 131 3.47 -4.31 20.16
C PRO A 131 2.11 -4.21 20.85
N ASP A 132 2.09 -4.16 22.17
CA ASP A 132 0.86 -4.03 22.93
C ASP A 132 0.27 -2.61 22.76
N VAL A 133 -1.06 -2.51 22.75
CA VAL A 133 -1.73 -1.21 22.75
C VAL A 133 -1.56 -0.60 24.14
N LYS A 134 -1.04 0.63 24.18
CA LYS A 134 -0.94 1.38 25.42
C LYS A 134 -2.26 2.05 25.74
N THR A 135 -2.51 2.22 27.02
CA THR A 135 -3.65 3.00 27.51
C THR A 135 -3.14 4.32 28.05
N ILE A 136 -3.67 5.42 27.54
CA ILE A 136 -3.36 6.77 28.03
C ILE A 136 -4.62 7.41 28.61
N VAL A 137 -4.44 8.17 29.70
CA VAL A 137 -5.54 8.89 30.34
C VAL A 137 -5.32 10.39 30.17
N ILE A 138 -6.25 11.05 29.48
CA ILE A 138 -6.21 12.50 29.25
C ILE A 138 -7.52 13.10 29.75
N GLY A 139 -7.44 14.04 30.69
CA GLY A 139 -8.62 14.71 31.25
C GLY A 139 -9.65 13.75 31.86
N GLY A 140 -9.18 12.65 32.49
CA GLY A 140 -10.04 11.64 33.11
C GLY A 140 -10.70 10.65 32.10
N LYS A 141 -10.41 10.77 30.80
CA LYS A 141 -10.88 9.82 29.79
C LYS A 141 -9.75 8.90 29.34
N THR A 142 -10.09 7.64 29.16
CA THR A 142 -9.16 6.59 28.73
C THR A 142 -9.15 6.47 27.20
N TYR A 143 -7.96 6.50 26.62
CA TYR A 143 -7.74 6.35 25.16
C TYR A 143 -6.80 5.17 24.92
N SER A 144 -7.00 4.49 23.81
CA SER A 144 -6.06 3.48 23.31
C SER A 144 -5.04 4.13 22.39
N ASP A 145 -3.75 3.92 22.66
CA ASP A 145 -2.63 4.35 21.83
C ASP A 145 -2.04 3.15 21.13
N ASP A 146 -2.20 3.11 19.81
CA ASP A 146 -1.65 2.07 18.92
C ASP A 146 -0.48 2.59 18.06
N SER A 147 0.10 3.73 18.42
CA SER A 147 1.20 4.39 17.68
C SER A 147 2.39 3.46 17.46
N GLU A 148 2.77 2.66 18.45
CA GLU A 148 3.87 1.69 18.31
C GLU A 148 3.56 0.58 17.31
N ARG A 149 2.28 0.17 17.21
CA ARG A 149 1.84 -0.78 16.19
C ARG A 149 1.93 -0.20 14.79
N ILE A 150 1.49 1.04 14.63
CA ILE A 150 1.56 1.76 13.36
C ILE A 150 3.02 1.90 12.93
N GLN A 151 3.89 2.36 13.84
CA GLN A 151 5.32 2.52 13.55
C GLN A 151 5.99 1.18 13.19
N CYS A 152 5.63 0.10 13.89
CA CYS A 152 6.11 -1.24 13.57
C CYS A 152 5.75 -1.64 12.13
N VAL A 153 4.51 -1.41 11.72
CA VAL A 153 4.04 -1.72 10.35
C VAL A 153 4.72 -0.82 9.32
N GLU A 154 4.90 0.48 9.60
CA GLU A 154 5.62 1.42 8.73
C GLU A 154 7.08 0.98 8.49
N ASN A 155 7.76 0.49 9.52
CA ASN A 155 9.12 -0.04 9.37
C ASN A 155 9.16 -1.22 8.39
N TYR A 156 8.15 -2.10 8.40
CA TYR A 156 8.06 -3.19 7.44
C TYR A 156 7.70 -2.73 6.03
N VAL A 157 6.91 -1.66 5.87
CA VAL A 157 6.68 -1.04 4.55
C VAL A 157 8.01 -0.58 3.93
N ASN A 158 8.88 0.06 4.73
CA ASN A 158 10.20 0.47 4.26
C ASN A 158 11.04 -0.74 3.83
N VAL A 159 11.08 -1.81 4.65
CA VAL A 159 11.79 -3.06 4.30
C VAL A 159 11.29 -3.65 2.99
N ILE A 160 9.97 -3.68 2.76
CA ILE A 160 9.38 -4.18 1.52
C ILE A 160 9.80 -3.32 0.34
N ASN A 161 9.67 -2.01 0.44
CA ASN A 161 10.02 -1.09 -0.63
C ASN A 161 11.53 -1.11 -0.95
N ASP A 162 12.39 -1.27 0.07
CA ASP A 162 13.83 -1.42 -0.15
C ASP A 162 14.18 -2.71 -0.90
N ARG A 163 13.48 -3.82 -0.59
CA ARG A 163 13.62 -5.06 -1.37
C ARG A 163 13.19 -4.86 -2.81
N LEU A 164 12.03 -4.24 -3.05
CA LEU A 164 11.53 -3.98 -4.39
C LEU A 164 12.49 -3.11 -5.22
N ARG A 165 13.19 -2.15 -4.59
CA ARG A 165 14.19 -1.31 -5.25
C ARG A 165 15.50 -2.05 -5.52
N SER A 166 15.88 -2.99 -4.68
CA SER A 166 17.12 -3.76 -4.82
C SER A 166 17.00 -4.96 -5.77
N GLU A 167 15.78 -5.34 -6.14
CA GLU A 167 15.52 -6.42 -7.08
C GLU A 167 15.74 -5.89 -8.51
N VAL A 168 16.93 -6.17 -9.05
CA VAL A 168 17.25 -5.94 -10.46
C VAL A 168 16.81 -7.17 -11.26
N ASP A 169 16.11 -6.96 -12.37
CA ASP A 169 15.80 -8.04 -13.29
C ASP A 169 17.13 -8.59 -13.86
N PRO A 170 17.46 -9.88 -13.65
CA PRO A 170 18.72 -10.45 -14.12
C PRO A 170 18.83 -10.51 -15.64
N GLU A 171 17.72 -10.45 -16.40
CA GLU A 171 17.73 -10.48 -17.86
C GLU A 171 17.78 -9.10 -18.48
N THR A 172 17.13 -8.10 -17.90
CA THR A 172 17.06 -6.73 -18.46
C THR A 172 17.96 -5.74 -17.73
N GLY A 173 18.43 -6.04 -16.53
CA GLY A 173 19.16 -5.11 -15.68
C GLY A 173 18.31 -3.96 -15.12
N GLU A 174 16.98 -4.01 -15.31
CA GLU A 174 16.06 -2.99 -14.82
C GLU A 174 15.68 -3.25 -13.35
N VAL A 175 15.68 -2.17 -12.55
CA VAL A 175 15.22 -2.22 -11.18
C VAL A 175 13.69 -2.25 -11.16
N SER A 176 13.11 -3.29 -10.55
CA SER A 176 11.66 -3.44 -10.41
C SER A 176 11.11 -2.51 -9.33
N GLY A 177 11.23 -1.20 -9.51
CA GLY A 177 10.68 -0.23 -8.57
C GLY A 177 10.33 1.09 -9.26
N PRO A 178 9.42 1.89 -8.71
CA PRO A 178 9.13 3.19 -9.27
C PRO A 178 10.37 4.08 -9.14
N VAL A 179 10.85 4.58 -10.27
CA VAL A 179 11.78 5.72 -10.28
C VAL A 179 10.97 6.90 -9.74
N VAL A 180 11.22 7.27 -8.50
CA VAL A 180 10.72 8.53 -7.96
C VAL A 180 11.70 9.58 -8.46
N ASP A 181 11.40 10.22 -9.59
CA ASP A 181 12.02 11.49 -9.94
C ASP A 181 11.59 12.49 -8.86
N VAL A 182 12.48 12.71 -7.92
CA VAL A 182 12.40 13.86 -7.03
C VAL A 182 12.78 15.06 -7.91
N GLU A 183 11.79 15.68 -8.55
CA GLU A 183 11.96 17.03 -9.08
C GLU A 183 12.38 17.91 -7.90
N GLN A 184 13.66 18.27 -7.87
CA GLN A 184 14.13 19.40 -7.09
C GLN A 184 13.46 20.63 -7.66
N ASP A 185 12.42 21.11 -6.99
CA ASP A 185 11.91 22.46 -7.18
C ASP A 185 13.03 23.43 -6.78
N ASP A 186 13.80 23.86 -7.79
CA ASP A 186 14.64 25.04 -7.71
C ASP A 186 13.72 26.26 -7.54
N PHE A 187 13.49 26.64 -6.29
CA PHE A 187 12.92 27.94 -5.98
C PHE A 187 13.93 29.02 -6.40
N PRO A 188 13.59 29.90 -7.33
CA PRO A 188 14.42 31.06 -7.61
C PRO A 188 14.42 31.97 -6.38
N GLY A 189 15.56 32.07 -5.73
CA GLY A 189 15.78 33.00 -4.62
C GLY A 189 15.59 34.45 -5.08
N ASP A 190 14.58 35.11 -4.56
CA ASP A 190 14.44 36.55 -4.62
C ASP A 190 15.54 37.19 -3.79
N SER A 191 16.49 37.79 -4.46
CA SER A 191 17.45 38.70 -3.86
C SER A 191 16.78 40.04 -3.64
N PRO A 192 16.81 40.64 -2.44
CA PRO A 192 16.33 41.99 -2.25
C PRO A 192 17.36 42.98 -2.82
N GLU A 193 17.04 43.60 -3.95
CA GLU A 193 17.76 44.77 -4.43
C GLU A 193 17.54 45.95 -3.52
N ASN A 194 18.70 46.54 -3.14
CA ASN A 194 18.89 47.85 -2.51
C ASN A 194 17.98 48.93 -3.10
N LEU A 195 17.28 49.66 -2.21
CA LEU A 195 16.85 51.01 -2.46
C LEU A 195 17.69 51.97 -1.64
N GLY A 196 18.54 52.72 -2.37
CA GLY A 196 19.15 53.94 -1.90
C GLY A 196 18.19 55.12 -1.90
#